data_efdb85797882c51cf6936810663637be
#
_entry.id   efdb85797882c51cf6936810663637be
#
_cell.length_a   1.000
_cell.length_b   1.000
_cell.length_c   1.000
_cell.angle_alpha   90.00
_cell.angle_beta   90.00
_cell.angle_gamma   90.00
#
_symmetry.space_group_name_H-M   'P 1'
#
loop_
_entity.id
_entity.type
_entity.pdbx_description
1 polymer ?
#
loop_
_entity_poly.entity_id
_entity_poly.type
_entity_poly.pdbx_seq_one_letter_code
_entity_poly.pdbx_strand_id
1 'polypeptide(L)'
;MTRVTLKKNDGKYSVLCEGHATGSREVCAAVSALAYSLLGWLKNACDVAIDSEVVADGYFEVEFSGGERAGAVFELIGIGFLQLEASKGEYIAVF
;
A
#
# COMPACT_ATOMS: atom_id res chain seq x y z
N MET A 1 -11.28 -10.82 4.86
CA MET A 1 -10.10 -10.18 5.47
C MET A 1 -9.22 -9.55 4.40
N THR A 2 -8.78 -8.33 4.63
CA THR A 2 -7.83 -7.66 3.75
C THR A 2 -6.43 -8.18 4.01
N ARG A 3 -5.70 -8.49 2.97
CA ARG A 3 -4.30 -8.93 3.06
C ARG A 3 -3.42 -7.88 2.40
N VAL A 4 -2.44 -7.36 3.15
CA VAL A 4 -1.49 -6.39 2.64
C VAL A 4 -0.11 -7.03 2.64
N THR A 5 0.56 -7.03 1.50
CA THR A 5 1.90 -7.57 1.36
C THR A 5 2.85 -6.44 0.97
N LEU A 6 3.89 -6.24 1.77
CA LEU A 6 4.88 -5.20 1.58
C LEU A 6 6.23 -5.85 1.29
N LYS A 7 6.87 -5.45 0.20
CA LYS A 7 8.19 -5.97 -0.18
C LYS A 7 9.13 -4.84 -0.55
N LYS A 8 10.40 -4.97 -0.17
CA LYS A 8 11.44 -4.05 -0.61
C LYS A 8 12.73 -4.82 -0.91
N ASN A 9 13.44 -4.39 -1.94
CA ASN A 9 14.70 -4.99 -2.36
C ASN A 9 15.49 -4.00 -3.22
N ASP A 10 16.57 -3.45 -2.66
CA ASP A 10 17.53 -2.59 -3.38
C ASP A 10 16.86 -1.46 -4.18
N GLY A 11 16.10 -0.62 -3.51
CA GLY A 11 15.44 0.52 -4.16
C GLY A 11 14.21 0.16 -4.97
N LYS A 12 13.76 -1.09 -4.90
CA LYS A 12 12.51 -1.56 -5.50
C LYS A 12 11.51 -1.90 -4.41
N TYR A 13 10.27 -1.49 -4.59
CA TYR A 13 9.23 -1.59 -3.58
C TYR A 13 7.95 -2.12 -4.19
N SER A 14 7.21 -2.89 -3.41
CA SER A 14 5.93 -3.45 -3.84
C SER A 14 4.91 -3.35 -2.72
N VAL A 15 3.71 -2.90 -3.04
CA VAL A 15 2.57 -2.87 -2.13
C VAL A 15 1.40 -3.57 -2.81
N LEU A 16 0.90 -4.61 -2.16
CA LEU A 16 -0.23 -5.40 -2.65
C LEU A 16 -1.31 -5.43 -1.60
N CYS A 17 -2.52 -5.04 -1.96
CA CYS A 17 -3.71 -5.11 -1.10
C CYS A 17 -4.76 -5.98 -1.77
N GLU A 18 -5.19 -7.05 -1.11
CA GLU A 18 -6.15 -8.01 -1.65
C GLU A 18 -7.33 -8.16 -0.71
N GLY A 19 -8.52 -8.33 -1.27
CA GLY A 19 -9.73 -8.65 -0.52
C GLY A 19 -10.22 -7.53 0.38
N HIS A 20 -9.89 -6.28 0.10
CA HIS A 20 -10.19 -5.18 0.99
C HIS A 20 -11.65 -4.72 0.93
N ALA A 21 -12.46 -5.31 0.08
CA ALA A 21 -13.89 -4.95 -0.03
C ALA A 21 -14.77 -5.74 0.94
N THR A 22 -14.18 -6.55 1.84
CA THR A 22 -14.94 -7.44 2.72
C THR A 22 -14.69 -7.18 4.19
N GLY A 23 -15.71 -7.37 5.01
CA GLY A 23 -15.62 -7.38 6.46
C GLY A 23 -15.92 -6.07 7.13
N SER A 24 -15.20 -5.00 6.85
CA SER A 24 -15.35 -3.72 7.52
C SER A 24 -15.26 -2.56 6.56
N ARG A 25 -16.25 -1.67 6.58
CA ARG A 25 -16.24 -0.44 5.79
C ARG A 25 -15.12 0.49 6.21
N GLU A 26 -14.86 0.57 7.52
CA GLU A 26 -13.80 1.43 8.06
C GLU A 26 -12.44 0.98 7.58
N VAL A 27 -12.18 -0.32 7.64
CA VAL A 27 -10.92 -0.89 7.16
C VAL A 27 -10.80 -0.70 5.65
N CYS A 28 -11.85 -0.96 4.90
CA CYS A 28 -11.85 -0.78 3.45
C CYS A 28 -11.52 0.67 3.08
N ALA A 29 -12.17 1.64 3.74
CA ALA A 29 -11.91 3.06 3.49
C ALA A 29 -10.47 3.45 3.85
N ALA A 30 -9.96 2.95 4.98
CA ALA A 30 -8.60 3.24 5.42
C ALA A 30 -7.56 2.64 4.47
N VAL A 31 -7.75 1.40 4.04
CA VAL A 31 -6.86 0.75 3.06
C VAL A 31 -6.86 1.52 1.76
N SER A 32 -8.03 1.91 1.28
CA SER A 32 -8.15 2.69 0.04
C SER A 32 -7.47 4.05 0.17
N ALA A 33 -7.62 4.73 1.30
CA ALA A 33 -6.98 6.03 1.53
C ALA A 33 -5.45 5.90 1.48
N LEU A 34 -4.89 4.88 2.14
CA LEU A 34 -3.45 4.65 2.13
C LEU A 34 -2.95 4.27 0.72
N ALA A 35 -3.65 3.38 0.04
CA ALA A 35 -3.26 2.92 -1.29
C ALA A 35 -3.31 4.06 -2.31
N TYR A 36 -4.39 4.85 -2.32
CA TYR A 36 -4.53 5.95 -3.27
C TYR A 36 -3.61 7.13 -2.95
N SER A 37 -3.31 7.36 -1.66
CA SER A 37 -2.31 8.35 -1.28
C SER A 37 -0.94 7.99 -1.81
N LEU A 38 -0.56 6.72 -1.69
CA LEU A 38 0.69 6.22 -2.25
C LEU A 38 0.72 6.42 -3.76
N LEU A 39 -0.31 5.98 -4.46
CA LEU A 39 -0.36 6.06 -5.91
C LEU A 39 -0.33 7.51 -6.38
N GLY A 40 -1.07 8.40 -5.72
CA GLY A 40 -1.07 9.83 -6.04
C GLY A 40 0.30 10.45 -5.85
N TRP A 41 1.00 10.11 -4.79
CA TRP A 41 2.35 10.59 -4.57
C TRP A 41 3.31 10.10 -5.66
N LEU A 42 3.23 8.80 -6.00
CA LEU A 42 4.09 8.21 -7.03
C LEU A 42 3.89 8.87 -8.38
N LYS A 43 2.66 9.19 -8.74
CA LYS A 43 2.34 9.83 -10.03
C LYS A 43 2.79 11.29 -10.11
N ASN A 44 3.02 11.92 -8.97
CA ASN A 44 3.45 13.32 -8.91
C ASN A 44 4.94 13.49 -8.61
N ALA A 45 5.63 12.44 -8.21
CA ALA A 45 7.06 12.49 -7.91
C ALA A 45 7.87 12.25 -9.19
N CYS A 46 8.84 13.11 -9.46
CA CYS A 46 9.67 12.98 -10.66
C CYS A 46 10.91 12.10 -10.48
N ASP A 47 11.21 11.71 -9.24
CA ASP A 47 12.39 10.92 -8.89
C ASP A 47 12.07 9.44 -8.62
N VAL A 48 10.88 8.99 -9.00
CA VAL A 48 10.47 7.60 -8.85
C VAL A 48 9.91 7.08 -10.17
N ALA A 49 9.99 5.77 -10.35
CA ALA A 49 9.40 5.09 -11.50
C ALA A 49 8.33 4.12 -11.02
N ILE A 50 7.17 4.14 -11.66
CA ILE A 50 6.13 3.13 -11.44
C ILE A 50 6.40 2.01 -12.43
N ASP A 51 6.79 0.85 -11.90
CA ASP A 51 7.15 -0.30 -12.74
C ASP A 51 5.92 -1.14 -13.12
N SER A 52 4.91 -1.16 -12.25
CA SER A 52 3.66 -1.90 -12.46
C SER A 52 2.56 -1.31 -11.60
N GLU A 53 1.36 -1.27 -12.13
CA GLU A 53 0.21 -0.72 -11.44
C GLU A 53 -1.04 -1.50 -11.86
N VAL A 54 -1.78 -2.05 -10.89
CA VAL A 54 -3.06 -2.70 -11.10
C VAL A 54 -4.04 -2.21 -10.04
N VAL A 55 -5.15 -1.61 -10.46
CA VAL A 55 -6.21 -1.16 -9.56
C VAL A 55 -7.52 -1.74 -10.05
N ALA A 56 -8.15 -2.52 -9.20
CA ALA A 56 -9.44 -3.14 -9.49
C ALA A 56 -10.26 -3.21 -8.20
N ASP A 57 -11.51 -3.66 -8.29
CA ASP A 57 -12.38 -3.80 -7.14
C ASP A 57 -11.77 -4.78 -6.13
N GLY A 58 -11.51 -4.30 -4.91
CA GLY A 58 -10.96 -5.12 -3.85
C GLY A 58 -9.50 -5.53 -4.05
N TYR A 59 -8.81 -4.92 -5.04
CA TYR A 59 -7.45 -5.28 -5.39
C TYR A 59 -6.63 -4.05 -5.76
N PHE A 60 -5.44 -3.94 -5.18
CA PHE A 60 -4.50 -2.86 -5.50
C PHE A 60 -3.09 -3.44 -5.49
N GLU A 61 -2.35 -3.20 -6.54
CA GLU A 61 -0.95 -3.60 -6.61
C GLU A 61 -0.16 -2.49 -7.28
N VAL A 62 0.95 -2.09 -6.66
CA VAL A 62 1.90 -1.17 -7.28
C VAL A 62 3.32 -1.64 -7.00
N GLU A 63 4.14 -1.63 -8.04
CA GLU A 63 5.58 -1.82 -7.92
C GLU A 63 6.25 -0.55 -8.39
N PHE A 64 7.20 -0.05 -7.62
CA PHE A 64 7.90 1.19 -7.93
C PHE A 64 9.34 1.14 -7.49
N SER A 65 10.15 2.02 -8.05
CA SER A 65 11.57 2.11 -7.74
C SER A 65 12.00 3.56 -7.60
N GLY A 66 13.02 3.79 -6.77
CA GLY A 66 13.57 5.12 -6.52
C GLY A 66 14.58 5.09 -5.40
N GLY A 67 15.07 6.27 -5.03
CA GLY A 67 16.06 6.45 -3.98
C GLY A 67 15.43 6.63 -2.59
N GLU A 68 16.06 7.50 -1.78
CA GLU A 68 15.66 7.70 -0.39
C GLU A 68 14.22 8.15 -0.21
N ARG A 69 13.73 9.04 -1.09
CA ARG A 69 12.34 9.52 -0.98
C ARG A 69 11.34 8.40 -1.22
N ALA A 70 11.59 7.56 -2.20
CA ALA A 70 10.74 6.38 -2.46
C ALA A 70 10.72 5.45 -1.25
N GLY A 71 11.88 5.21 -0.64
CA GLY A 71 11.99 4.39 0.56
C GLY A 71 11.25 4.98 1.74
N ALA A 72 11.34 6.30 1.93
CA ALA A 72 10.66 6.99 3.03
C ALA A 72 9.13 6.91 2.87
N VAL A 73 8.63 7.07 1.66
CA VAL A 73 7.18 6.97 1.40
C VAL A 73 6.70 5.54 1.57
N PHE A 74 7.46 4.56 1.08
CA PHE A 74 7.14 3.15 1.31
C PHE A 74 7.06 2.84 2.81
N GLU A 75 8.02 3.32 3.59
CA GLU A 75 8.05 3.13 5.03
C GLU A 75 6.83 3.78 5.70
N LEU A 76 6.49 5.00 5.34
CA LEU A 76 5.34 5.71 5.90
C LEU A 76 4.03 4.95 5.62
N ILE A 77 3.83 4.53 4.40
CA ILE A 77 2.63 3.76 4.01
C ILE A 77 2.59 2.41 4.75
N GLY A 78 3.73 1.75 4.87
CA GLY A 78 3.84 0.51 5.63
C GLY A 78 3.47 0.68 7.09
N ILE A 79 3.92 1.75 7.72
CA ILE A 79 3.54 2.10 9.10
C ILE A 79 2.03 2.31 9.19
N GLY A 80 1.43 3.00 8.22
CA GLY A 80 -0.01 3.20 8.17
C GLY A 80 -0.78 1.88 8.18
N PHE A 81 -0.38 0.92 7.37
CA PHE A 81 -1.00 -0.40 7.35
C PHE A 81 -0.78 -1.16 8.66
N LEU A 82 0.41 -1.08 9.24
CA LEU A 82 0.70 -1.74 10.52
C LEU A 82 -0.11 -1.15 11.67
N GLN A 83 -0.32 0.17 11.70
CA GLN A 83 -1.18 0.81 12.68
C GLN A 83 -2.63 0.37 12.52
N LEU A 84 -3.08 0.21 11.29
CA LEU A 84 -4.43 -0.28 11.02
C LEU A 84 -4.58 -1.72 11.49
N GLU A 85 -3.60 -2.57 11.24
CA GLU A 85 -3.60 -3.95 11.73
C GLU A 85 -3.62 -4.00 13.26
N ALA A 86 -2.87 -3.13 13.93
CA ALA A 86 -2.83 -3.09 15.38
C ALA A 86 -4.19 -2.79 16.00
N SER A 87 -5.01 -1.96 15.35
CA SER A 87 -6.34 -1.60 15.86
C SER A 87 -7.48 -2.44 15.30
N LYS A 88 -7.30 -3.05 14.12
CA LYS A 88 -8.35 -3.76 13.40
C LYS A 88 -7.87 -5.12 12.86
N GLY A 89 -7.02 -5.80 13.62
CA GLY A 89 -6.42 -7.08 13.20
C GLY A 89 -7.39 -8.19 12.86
N GLU A 90 -8.67 -8.08 13.24
CA GLU A 90 -9.71 -9.02 12.82
C GLU A 90 -10.06 -8.90 11.33
N TYR A 91 -9.76 -7.76 10.72
CA TYR A 91 -10.17 -7.44 9.35
C TYR A 91 -9.00 -7.26 8.39
N ILE A 92 -7.78 -7.10 8.90
CA ILE A 92 -6.60 -6.85 8.08
C ILE A 92 -5.37 -7.58 8.64
N ALA A 93 -4.59 -8.17 7.74
CA ALA A 93 -3.30 -8.78 8.07
C ALA A 93 -2.23 -8.19 7.15
N VAL A 94 -1.09 -7.81 7.72
CA VAL A 94 0.04 -7.22 7.00
C VAL A 94 1.22 -8.20 7.02
N PHE A 95 1.80 -8.40 5.85
CA PHE A 95 2.92 -9.34 5.65
C PHE A 95 4.18 -8.66 5.15
#